data_3f874cefb71f83543d48ce53ef8d8819
#
_entry.id   3f874cefb71f83543d48ce53ef8d8819
#
_cell.length_a   1.000
_cell.length_b   1.000
_cell.length_c   1.000
_cell.angle_alpha   90.00
_cell.angle_beta   90.00
_cell.angle_gamma   90.00
#
_symmetry.space_group_name_H-M   'P 1'
#
loop_
_entity.id
_entity.type
_entity.pdbx_description
1 polymer ?
#
loop_
_entity_poly.entity_id
_entity_poly.type
_entity_poly.pdbx_seq_one_letter_code
_entity_poly.pdbx_strand_id
1 'polypeptide(L)'
;MMLITLSILDYEPDLATHIDDISESKAMKEILSLIQTGKINRVHIDVMRPPMIPNRIAFQAELIRALYESLNGKIPLAAHLMVDNPYPIINKMNTFIPRKERNDFMIFIQRESFSSEADTVKALNFLKECNYLSGICLNLPTSSEALTLDIVEVADMILLMTVPMGAGGQEYSEEGTKRIVDFSHLFPNKTIAVDGGINSKTIVKAEKAGAKITVVGAFITRNKNPIKAVLRLEKSLRCFKI
;
A
#
# COMPACT_ATOMS: atom_id res chain seq x y z
N MET A 1 14.23 5.74 -10.49
CA MET A 1 13.97 4.27 -10.46
C MET A 1 12.78 4.06 -9.57
N MET A 2 11.80 3.30 -10.03
CA MET A 2 10.59 2.97 -9.27
C MET A 2 10.96 2.20 -7.99
N LEU A 3 10.31 2.53 -6.88
CA LEU A 3 10.47 1.85 -5.60
C LEU A 3 9.48 0.68 -5.49
N ILE A 4 9.93 -0.42 -4.91
CA ILE A 4 9.11 -1.63 -4.71
C ILE A 4 8.68 -1.71 -3.25
N THR A 5 7.38 -1.72 -3.02
CA THR A 5 6.73 -1.94 -1.74
C THR A 5 6.15 -3.36 -1.73
N LEU A 6 6.39 -4.11 -0.67
CA LEU A 6 5.90 -5.48 -0.52
C LEU A 6 4.51 -5.50 0.13
N SER A 7 3.45 -5.90 -0.60
CA SER A 7 2.17 -6.25 0.05
C SER A 7 2.29 -7.61 0.69
N ILE A 8 1.90 -7.69 1.95
CA ILE A 8 1.95 -8.92 2.76
C ILE A 8 0.57 -9.58 2.92
N LEU A 9 -0.39 -9.24 2.04
CA LEU A 9 -1.76 -9.74 2.13
C LEU A 9 -1.85 -11.28 2.11
N ASP A 10 -1.06 -11.95 1.27
CA ASP A 10 -1.06 -13.41 1.19
C ASP A 10 -0.42 -14.08 2.44
N TYR A 11 0.34 -13.34 3.22
CA TYR A 11 0.98 -13.83 4.45
C TYR A 11 0.10 -13.65 5.69
N GLU A 12 -0.99 -12.87 5.59
CA GLU A 12 -1.87 -12.55 6.71
C GLU A 12 -2.35 -13.77 7.50
N PRO A 13 -2.79 -14.88 6.86
CA PRO A 13 -3.27 -16.05 7.63
C PRO A 13 -2.19 -16.70 8.51
N ASP A 14 -0.95 -16.81 8.01
CA ASP A 14 0.15 -17.39 8.79
C ASP A 14 0.60 -16.42 9.90
N LEU A 15 0.66 -15.12 9.60
CA LEU A 15 0.98 -14.08 10.59
C LEU A 15 -0.06 -14.03 11.71
N ALA A 16 -1.35 -14.14 11.39
CA ALA A 16 -2.44 -14.08 12.36
C ALA A 16 -2.47 -15.30 13.28
N THR A 17 -2.07 -16.48 12.80
CA THR A 17 -1.96 -17.68 13.64
C THR A 17 -0.78 -17.65 14.62
N HIS A 18 0.19 -16.78 14.40
CA HIS A 18 1.39 -16.61 15.24
C HIS A 18 1.43 -15.23 15.93
N ILE A 19 0.27 -14.64 16.21
CA ILE A 19 0.18 -13.27 16.72
C ILE A 19 0.88 -13.08 18.08
N ASP A 20 0.91 -14.12 18.93
CA ASP A 20 1.56 -14.10 20.24
C ASP A 20 3.10 -14.14 20.14
N ASP A 21 3.63 -14.78 19.09
CA ASP A 21 5.05 -14.76 18.73
C ASP A 21 5.21 -14.77 17.20
N ILE A 22 5.08 -13.60 16.60
CA ILE A 22 5.10 -13.41 15.15
C ILE A 22 6.46 -13.81 14.53
N SER A 23 7.54 -13.89 15.33
CA SER A 23 8.86 -14.28 14.88
C SER A 23 8.93 -15.75 14.45
N GLU A 24 8.06 -16.61 14.99
CA GLU A 24 7.97 -18.02 14.63
C GLU A 24 7.25 -18.25 13.29
N SER A 25 6.46 -17.28 12.83
CA SER A 25 5.77 -17.34 11.53
C SER A 25 6.76 -17.53 10.37
N LYS A 26 6.40 -18.43 9.45
CA LYS A 26 7.16 -18.62 8.21
C LYS A 26 7.10 -17.35 7.34
N ALA A 27 5.95 -16.70 7.32
CA ALA A 27 5.73 -15.45 6.60
C ALA A 27 6.65 -14.34 7.13
N MET A 28 6.80 -14.19 8.45
CA MET A 28 7.70 -13.18 9.03
C MET A 28 9.16 -13.47 8.67
N LYS A 29 9.60 -14.72 8.77
CA LYS A 29 10.96 -15.12 8.36
C LYS A 29 11.22 -14.80 6.88
N GLU A 30 10.23 -15.01 6.02
CA GLU A 30 10.32 -14.68 4.59
C GLU A 30 10.31 -13.17 4.34
N ILE A 31 9.44 -12.41 5.01
CA ILE A 31 9.42 -10.94 4.96
C ILE A 31 10.79 -10.36 5.33
N LEU A 32 11.38 -10.82 6.44
CA LEU A 32 12.71 -10.37 6.87
C LEU A 32 13.80 -10.70 5.83
N SER A 33 13.74 -11.89 5.22
CA SER A 33 14.66 -12.27 4.14
C SER A 33 14.51 -11.38 2.90
N LEU A 34 13.28 -10.99 2.56
CA LEU A 34 13.01 -10.06 1.46
C LEU A 34 13.54 -8.66 1.76
N ILE A 35 13.36 -8.17 2.98
CA ILE A 35 13.90 -6.87 3.45
C ILE A 35 15.44 -6.87 3.35
N GLN A 36 16.10 -7.96 3.76
CA GLN A 36 17.56 -8.09 3.71
C GLN A 36 18.14 -8.00 2.28
N THR A 37 17.33 -8.21 1.24
CA THR A 37 17.77 -7.98 -0.16
C THR A 37 18.13 -6.53 -0.44
N GLY A 38 17.67 -5.58 0.37
CA GLY A 38 17.79 -4.13 0.13
C GLY A 38 17.02 -3.64 -1.09
N LYS A 39 16.07 -4.45 -1.60
CA LYS A 39 15.26 -4.13 -2.80
C LYS A 39 13.82 -3.76 -2.46
N ILE A 40 13.37 -4.08 -1.28
CA ILE A 40 12.08 -3.66 -0.75
C ILE A 40 12.27 -2.34 -0.01
N ASN A 41 11.45 -1.36 -0.36
CA ASN A 41 11.52 -0.01 0.21
C ASN A 41 10.55 0.17 1.39
N ARG A 42 9.44 -0.58 1.40
CA ARG A 42 8.36 -0.47 2.40
C ARG A 42 7.58 -1.77 2.47
N VAL A 43 7.00 -2.10 3.62
CA VAL A 43 5.98 -3.16 3.76
C VAL A 43 4.59 -2.54 3.76
N HIS A 44 3.67 -3.12 2.99
CA HIS A 44 2.30 -2.65 2.79
C HIS A 44 1.30 -3.64 3.42
N ILE A 45 0.45 -3.13 4.29
CA ILE A 45 -0.53 -3.87 5.08
C ILE A 45 -1.92 -3.51 4.56
N ASP A 46 -2.62 -4.46 3.95
CA ASP A 46 -3.95 -4.28 3.36
C ASP A 46 -5.06 -4.54 4.39
N VAL A 47 -5.47 -3.50 5.09
CA VAL A 47 -6.51 -3.57 6.13
C VAL A 47 -7.89 -3.57 5.49
N MET A 48 -8.61 -4.67 5.60
CA MET A 48 -9.93 -4.86 4.96
C MET A 48 -11.02 -5.08 6.00
N ARG A 49 -12.19 -4.43 5.80
CA ARG A 49 -13.39 -4.61 6.64
C ARG A 49 -14.67 -4.56 5.81
N PRO A 50 -15.70 -5.33 6.21
CA PRO A 50 -17.05 -5.09 5.73
C PRO A 50 -17.55 -3.72 6.22
N PRO A 51 -18.48 -3.08 5.51
CA PRO A 51 -19.06 -3.49 4.23
C PRO A 51 -18.20 -3.16 3.00
N MET A 52 -17.14 -2.34 3.11
CA MET A 52 -16.33 -1.92 1.95
C MET A 52 -15.74 -3.13 1.21
N ILE A 53 -15.20 -4.11 1.96
CA ILE A 53 -14.78 -5.40 1.40
C ILE A 53 -15.68 -6.48 1.99
N PRO A 54 -16.72 -6.93 1.25
CA PRO A 54 -17.69 -7.89 1.76
C PRO A 54 -17.05 -9.19 2.24
N ASN A 55 -17.50 -9.69 3.38
CA ASN A 55 -17.09 -10.96 3.97
C ASN A 55 -15.58 -11.12 4.21
N ARG A 56 -14.81 -10.02 4.28
CA ARG A 56 -13.37 -10.07 4.51
C ARG A 56 -12.93 -9.18 5.66
N ILE A 57 -12.23 -9.79 6.60
CA ILE A 57 -11.50 -9.10 7.68
C ILE A 57 -10.04 -9.50 7.52
N ALA A 58 -9.16 -8.53 7.26
CA ALA A 58 -7.73 -8.75 7.15
C ALA A 58 -6.98 -7.72 8.00
N PHE A 59 -5.91 -8.12 8.64
CA PHE A 59 -5.04 -7.31 9.50
C PHE A 59 -5.80 -6.56 10.60
N GLN A 60 -6.21 -7.30 11.64
CA GLN A 60 -6.75 -6.69 12.84
C GLN A 60 -5.68 -5.84 13.55
N ALA A 61 -6.11 -4.92 14.41
CA ALA A 61 -5.22 -3.96 15.05
C ALA A 61 -4.09 -4.60 15.86
N GLU A 62 -4.36 -5.75 16.45
CA GLU A 62 -3.40 -6.55 17.21
C GLU A 62 -2.28 -7.09 16.31
N LEU A 63 -2.64 -7.55 15.10
CA LEU A 63 -1.65 -7.99 14.10
C LEU A 63 -0.85 -6.81 13.54
N ILE A 64 -1.48 -5.65 13.32
CA ILE A 64 -0.76 -4.43 12.90
C ILE A 64 0.25 -4.03 13.99
N ARG A 65 -0.13 -4.16 15.26
CA ARG A 65 0.77 -3.91 16.40
C ARG A 65 1.96 -4.86 16.39
N ALA A 66 1.74 -6.17 16.28
CA ALA A 66 2.80 -7.17 16.26
C ALA A 66 3.77 -6.95 15.05
N LEU A 67 3.23 -6.60 13.89
CA LEU A 67 4.03 -6.23 12.71
C LEU A 67 4.85 -4.97 12.96
N TYR A 68 4.25 -3.93 13.53
CA TYR A 68 4.96 -2.70 13.86
C TYR A 68 6.11 -2.99 14.85
N GLU A 69 5.85 -3.68 15.96
CA GLU A 69 6.86 -4.01 16.96
C GLU A 69 8.02 -4.84 16.37
N SER A 70 7.73 -5.75 15.44
CA SER A 70 8.74 -6.60 14.79
C SER A 70 9.55 -5.92 13.69
N LEU A 71 8.95 -4.96 12.96
CA LEU A 71 9.55 -4.35 11.78
C LEU A 71 10.02 -2.91 12.00
N ASN A 72 9.63 -2.27 13.11
CA ASN A 72 10.04 -0.92 13.44
C ASN A 72 11.56 -0.79 13.47
N GLY A 73 12.09 0.28 12.86
CA GLY A 73 13.52 0.52 12.69
C GLY A 73 14.23 -0.38 11.65
N LYS A 74 13.53 -1.38 11.07
CA LYS A 74 14.07 -2.24 10.01
C LYS A 74 13.63 -1.81 8.62
N ILE A 75 12.37 -1.38 8.49
CA ILE A 75 11.78 -0.94 7.23
C ILE A 75 10.55 -0.06 7.51
N PRO A 76 10.31 0.99 6.71
CA PRO A 76 9.06 1.76 6.78
C PRO A 76 7.84 0.89 6.52
N LEU A 77 6.71 1.24 7.16
CA LEU A 77 5.43 0.55 6.99
C LEU A 77 4.39 1.44 6.30
N ALA A 78 3.45 0.81 5.61
CA ALA A 78 2.25 1.46 5.11
C ALA A 78 1.02 0.63 5.48
N ALA A 79 -0.05 1.27 5.92
CA ALA A 79 -1.36 0.67 6.07
C ALA A 79 -2.31 1.25 5.02
N HIS A 80 -2.94 0.38 4.24
CA HIS A 80 -3.97 0.73 3.28
C HIS A 80 -5.32 0.35 3.88
N LEU A 81 -6.11 1.36 4.25
CA LEU A 81 -7.36 1.18 4.97
C LEU A 81 -8.55 1.10 4.01
N MET A 82 -8.89 -0.12 3.60
CA MET A 82 -10.09 -0.44 2.82
C MET A 82 -11.28 -0.66 3.77
N VAL A 83 -11.77 0.43 4.34
CA VAL A 83 -12.82 0.45 5.38
C VAL A 83 -13.70 1.70 5.22
N ASP A 84 -14.98 1.61 5.56
CA ASP A 84 -15.92 2.76 5.44
C ASP A 84 -15.56 3.90 6.40
N ASN A 85 -15.06 3.59 7.58
CA ASN A 85 -14.63 4.58 8.56
C ASN A 85 -13.23 4.27 9.06
N PRO A 86 -12.19 5.01 8.64
CA PRO A 86 -10.81 4.74 9.02
C PRO A 86 -10.45 5.20 10.44
N TYR A 87 -11.20 6.14 11.04
CA TYR A 87 -10.85 6.75 12.33
C TYR A 87 -10.68 5.76 13.49
N PRO A 88 -11.55 4.74 13.68
CA PRO A 88 -11.35 3.78 14.77
C PRO A 88 -10.03 3.01 14.68
N ILE A 89 -9.61 2.63 13.46
CA ILE A 89 -8.35 1.91 13.23
C ILE A 89 -7.17 2.85 13.49
N ILE A 90 -7.19 4.08 12.98
CA ILE A 90 -6.14 5.08 13.21
C ILE A 90 -6.00 5.37 14.71
N ASN A 91 -7.13 5.58 15.42
CA ASN A 91 -7.11 5.79 16.86
C ASN A 91 -6.54 4.60 17.63
N LYS A 92 -6.84 3.37 17.18
CA LYS A 92 -6.24 2.17 17.77
C LYS A 92 -4.74 2.11 17.50
N MET A 93 -4.28 2.43 16.28
CA MET A 93 -2.85 2.52 15.97
C MET A 93 -2.15 3.59 16.80
N ASN A 94 -2.82 4.69 17.12
CA ASN A 94 -2.31 5.74 17.99
C ASN A 94 -1.99 5.26 19.42
N THR A 95 -2.58 4.17 19.88
CA THR A 95 -2.34 3.63 21.23
C THR A 95 -1.02 2.85 21.35
N PHE A 96 -0.47 2.35 20.23
CA PHE A 96 0.74 1.52 20.27
C PHE A 96 1.89 2.05 19.39
N ILE A 97 1.64 2.95 18.41
CA ILE A 97 2.70 3.62 17.66
C ILE A 97 3.01 4.96 18.32
N PRO A 98 4.21 5.17 18.90
CA PRO A 98 4.60 6.43 19.50
C PRO A 98 4.56 7.57 18.48
N ARG A 99 4.02 8.74 18.87
CA ARG A 99 3.85 9.88 17.96
C ARG A 99 5.13 10.25 17.17
N LYS A 100 6.30 10.18 17.82
CA LYS A 100 7.61 10.49 17.21
C LYS A 100 8.02 9.52 16.10
N GLU A 101 7.41 8.32 16.03
CA GLU A 101 7.73 7.26 15.08
C GLU A 101 6.73 7.16 13.93
N ARG A 102 5.63 7.95 13.97
CA ARG A 102 4.57 7.91 12.96
C ARG A 102 4.95 8.63 11.67
N ASN A 103 5.93 9.51 11.68
CA ASN A 103 6.37 10.29 10.52
C ASN A 103 7.00 9.46 9.41
N ASP A 104 7.28 8.17 9.64
CA ASP A 104 7.75 7.22 8.62
C ASP A 104 6.68 6.14 8.30
N PHE A 105 5.54 6.20 8.98
CA PHE A 105 4.42 5.31 8.75
C PHE A 105 3.40 5.98 7.82
N MET A 106 3.20 5.39 6.63
CA MET A 106 2.21 5.86 5.64
C MET A 106 0.84 5.26 5.94
N ILE A 107 -0.21 6.07 5.93
CA ILE A 107 -1.59 5.59 5.95
C ILE A 107 -2.30 6.04 4.68
N PHE A 108 -2.72 5.08 3.87
CA PHE A 108 -3.62 5.30 2.75
C PHE A 108 -5.06 5.11 3.21
N ILE A 109 -5.89 6.14 3.02
CA ILE A 109 -7.34 6.05 3.20
C ILE A 109 -8.01 5.98 1.83
N GLN A 110 -9.10 5.23 1.72
CA GLN A 110 -9.87 5.15 0.50
C GLN A 110 -10.70 6.42 0.29
N ARG A 111 -10.69 6.95 -0.95
CA ARG A 111 -11.60 8.04 -1.33
C ARG A 111 -13.05 7.63 -1.12
N GLU A 112 -13.35 6.37 -1.37
CA GLU A 112 -14.66 5.75 -1.23
C GLU A 112 -15.18 5.64 0.22
N SER A 113 -14.31 5.86 1.20
CA SER A 113 -14.72 5.93 2.63
C SER A 113 -15.53 7.19 2.97
N PHE A 114 -15.59 8.17 2.08
CA PHE A 114 -16.16 9.49 2.38
C PHE A 114 -17.20 9.90 1.34
N SER A 115 -18.30 10.48 1.82
CA SER A 115 -19.38 10.99 0.97
C SER A 115 -19.06 12.34 0.34
N SER A 116 -18.15 13.12 0.93
CA SER A 116 -17.80 14.46 0.45
C SER A 116 -16.28 14.66 0.32
N GLU A 117 -15.89 15.66 -0.47
CA GLU A 117 -14.52 16.17 -0.55
C GLU A 117 -14.06 16.70 0.82
N ALA A 118 -14.89 17.50 1.47
CA ALA A 118 -14.56 18.10 2.76
C ALA A 118 -14.24 17.06 3.84
N ASP A 119 -14.98 15.95 3.89
CA ASP A 119 -14.70 14.85 4.81
C ASP A 119 -13.38 14.13 4.47
N THR A 120 -13.08 13.98 3.19
CA THR A 120 -11.81 13.41 2.73
C THR A 120 -10.63 14.29 3.15
N VAL A 121 -10.70 15.58 2.89
CA VAL A 121 -9.68 16.57 3.28
C VAL A 121 -9.50 16.60 4.80
N LYS A 122 -10.60 16.57 5.56
CA LYS A 122 -10.56 16.48 7.03
C LYS A 122 -9.84 15.22 7.52
N ALA A 123 -10.08 14.08 6.89
CA ALA A 123 -9.45 12.84 7.28
C ALA A 123 -7.94 12.83 6.97
N LEU A 124 -7.52 13.39 5.83
CA LEU A 124 -6.11 13.56 5.50
C LEU A 124 -5.40 14.50 6.47
N ASN A 125 -6.03 15.61 6.84
CA ASN A 125 -5.50 16.52 7.86
C ASN A 125 -5.38 15.85 9.23
N PHE A 126 -6.37 15.04 9.61
CA PHE A 126 -6.31 14.27 10.85
C PHE A 126 -5.10 13.30 10.89
N LEU A 127 -4.76 12.66 9.77
CA LEU A 127 -3.54 11.84 9.68
C LEU A 127 -2.28 12.68 9.95
N LYS A 128 -2.20 13.87 9.36
CA LYS A 128 -1.07 14.80 9.59
C LYS A 128 -1.01 15.29 11.03
N GLU A 129 -2.16 15.64 11.62
CA GLU A 129 -2.25 15.99 13.04
C GLU A 129 -1.78 14.85 13.95
N CYS A 130 -2.03 13.60 13.55
CA CYS A 130 -1.51 12.43 14.22
C CYS A 130 -0.02 12.14 13.93
N ASN A 131 0.63 12.93 13.06
CA ASN A 131 2.03 12.80 12.63
C ASN A 131 2.30 11.59 11.70
N TYR A 132 1.29 11.09 10.97
CA TYR A 132 1.47 10.11 9.91
C TYR A 132 1.71 10.76 8.56
N LEU A 133 2.39 10.05 7.66
CA LEU A 133 2.33 10.36 6.24
C LEU A 133 0.92 10.04 5.72
N SER A 134 0.30 11.00 5.04
CA SER A 134 -1.08 10.91 4.58
C SER A 134 -1.17 10.53 3.11
N GLY A 135 -1.82 9.41 2.81
CA GLY A 135 -2.07 8.96 1.44
C GLY A 135 -3.55 8.89 1.12
N ILE A 136 -3.90 9.21 -0.12
CA ILE A 136 -5.25 8.98 -0.66
C ILE A 136 -5.21 7.86 -1.68
N CYS A 137 -6.10 6.89 -1.56
CA CYS A 137 -6.26 5.80 -2.51
C CYS A 137 -7.53 5.97 -3.34
N LEU A 138 -7.46 5.67 -4.63
CA LEU A 138 -8.61 5.62 -5.53
C LEU A 138 -8.77 4.21 -6.10
N ASN A 139 -9.93 3.60 -5.90
CA ASN A 139 -10.26 2.30 -6.47
C ASN A 139 -10.40 2.38 -8.01
N LEU A 140 -10.10 1.29 -8.72
CA LEU A 140 -10.15 1.27 -10.19
C LEU A 140 -11.53 1.61 -10.78
N PRO A 141 -12.66 1.08 -10.25
CA PRO A 141 -14.00 1.42 -10.79
C PRO A 141 -14.45 2.86 -10.51
N THR A 142 -13.82 3.55 -9.56
CA THR A 142 -14.22 4.92 -9.19
C THR A 142 -13.68 5.92 -10.20
N SER A 143 -14.51 6.90 -10.60
CA SER A 143 -14.09 7.96 -11.53
C SER A 143 -12.88 8.73 -11.01
N SER A 144 -11.96 9.08 -11.91
CA SER A 144 -10.78 9.91 -11.60
C SER A 144 -11.14 11.28 -11.04
N GLU A 145 -12.31 11.83 -11.40
CA GLU A 145 -12.84 13.10 -10.91
C GLU A 145 -13.12 13.10 -9.41
N ALA A 146 -13.21 11.91 -8.78
CA ALA A 146 -13.39 11.81 -7.33
C ALA A 146 -12.16 12.30 -6.54
N LEU A 147 -10.97 12.37 -7.16
CA LEU A 147 -9.77 13.00 -6.59
C LEU A 147 -9.62 14.43 -7.12
N THR A 148 -10.24 15.36 -6.43
CA THR A 148 -10.15 16.79 -6.73
C THR A 148 -8.76 17.37 -6.39
N LEU A 149 -8.49 18.58 -6.86
CA LEU A 149 -7.25 19.28 -6.56
C LEU A 149 -7.04 19.45 -5.05
N ASP A 150 -8.08 19.84 -4.32
CA ASP A 150 -8.02 20.08 -2.87
C ASP A 150 -7.62 18.80 -2.09
N ILE A 151 -8.17 17.65 -2.47
CA ILE A 151 -7.79 16.36 -1.88
C ILE A 151 -6.32 16.04 -2.19
N VAL A 152 -5.93 16.19 -3.45
CA VAL A 152 -4.57 15.86 -3.90
C VAL A 152 -3.53 16.78 -3.28
N GLU A 153 -3.82 18.07 -3.12
CA GLU A 153 -2.89 19.02 -2.47
C GLU A 153 -2.60 18.65 -1.02
N VAL A 154 -3.62 18.21 -0.29
CA VAL A 154 -3.46 17.82 1.11
C VAL A 154 -2.74 16.48 1.26
N ALA A 155 -2.97 15.51 0.38
CA ALA A 155 -2.32 14.21 0.46
C ALA A 155 -0.80 14.29 0.17
N ASP A 156 0.02 13.57 0.95
CA ASP A 156 1.46 13.45 0.68
C ASP A 156 1.72 12.49 -0.50
N MET A 157 0.82 11.53 -0.75
CA MET A 157 0.94 10.53 -1.82
C MET A 157 -0.43 10.11 -2.34
N ILE A 158 -0.48 9.79 -3.65
CA ILE A 158 -1.65 9.19 -4.29
C ILE A 158 -1.36 7.72 -4.54
N LEU A 159 -2.28 6.82 -4.13
CA LEU A 159 -2.27 5.41 -4.47
C LEU A 159 -3.39 5.14 -5.49
N LEU A 160 -3.03 4.70 -6.68
CA LEU A 160 -4.00 4.32 -7.72
C LEU A 160 -4.10 2.80 -7.79
N MET A 161 -5.32 2.28 -7.57
CA MET A 161 -5.57 0.87 -7.81
C MET A 161 -5.56 0.58 -9.31
N THR A 162 -4.85 -0.46 -9.71
CA THR A 162 -4.79 -0.96 -11.08
C THR A 162 -5.61 -2.24 -11.27
N VAL A 163 -6.32 -2.61 -10.22
CA VAL A 163 -7.36 -3.66 -10.14
C VAL A 163 -8.46 -3.19 -9.18
N PRO A 164 -9.67 -3.76 -9.17
CA PRO A 164 -10.63 -3.54 -8.09
C PRO A 164 -10.03 -3.96 -6.75
N MET A 165 -10.22 -3.14 -5.71
CA MET A 165 -9.70 -3.42 -4.37
C MET A 165 -10.30 -4.68 -3.75
N GLY A 166 -9.62 -5.30 -2.77
CA GLY A 166 -10.15 -6.36 -1.92
C GLY A 166 -9.59 -7.76 -2.17
N ALA A 167 -8.83 -8.00 -3.25
CA ALA A 167 -8.22 -9.31 -3.51
C ALA A 167 -6.84 -9.21 -4.16
N GLY A 168 -5.93 -10.07 -3.72
CA GLY A 168 -4.61 -10.22 -4.34
C GLY A 168 -4.63 -11.15 -5.56
N GLY A 169 -3.65 -10.97 -6.48
CA GLY A 169 -3.45 -11.86 -7.62
C GLY A 169 -4.35 -11.61 -8.82
N GLN A 170 -5.04 -10.48 -8.87
CA GLN A 170 -5.85 -10.05 -10.01
C GLN A 170 -4.95 -9.60 -11.19
N GLU A 171 -5.50 -9.62 -12.39
CA GLU A 171 -4.80 -9.14 -13.59
C GLU A 171 -4.79 -7.61 -13.64
N TYR A 172 -3.65 -7.06 -14.00
CA TYR A 172 -3.44 -5.63 -14.17
C TYR A 172 -4.33 -5.05 -15.30
N SER A 173 -5.00 -3.93 -15.02
CA SER A 173 -5.87 -3.27 -15.99
C SER A 173 -5.14 -2.21 -16.82
N GLU A 174 -5.38 -2.19 -18.14
CA GLU A 174 -4.89 -1.11 -19.01
C GLU A 174 -5.58 0.24 -18.70
N GLU A 175 -6.78 0.23 -18.13
CA GLU A 175 -7.43 1.44 -17.62
C GLU A 175 -6.62 2.06 -16.47
N GLY A 176 -6.03 1.21 -15.60
CA GLY A 176 -5.08 1.65 -14.58
C GLY A 176 -3.88 2.38 -15.19
N THR A 177 -3.33 1.88 -16.32
CA THR A 177 -2.23 2.56 -17.02
C THR A 177 -2.63 3.96 -17.51
N LYS A 178 -3.80 4.09 -18.15
CA LYS A 178 -4.31 5.40 -18.61
C LYS A 178 -4.45 6.37 -17.45
N ARG A 179 -5.06 5.91 -16.34
CA ARG A 179 -5.21 6.71 -15.13
C ARG A 179 -3.87 7.20 -14.55
N ILE A 180 -2.85 6.33 -14.53
CA ILE A 180 -1.52 6.74 -14.07
C ILE A 180 -0.96 7.86 -14.96
N VAL A 181 -1.10 7.75 -16.30
CA VAL A 181 -0.66 8.79 -17.23
C VAL A 181 -1.38 10.10 -16.94
N ASP A 182 -2.70 10.08 -16.84
CA ASP A 182 -3.51 11.28 -16.60
C ASP A 182 -3.10 11.96 -15.28
N PHE A 183 -3.01 11.20 -14.18
CA PHE A 183 -2.61 11.75 -12.89
C PHE A 183 -1.16 12.25 -12.86
N SER A 184 -0.25 11.60 -13.58
CA SER A 184 1.16 12.04 -13.66
C SER A 184 1.31 13.37 -14.40
N HIS A 185 0.41 13.65 -15.37
CA HIS A 185 0.37 14.93 -16.09
C HIS A 185 -0.36 16.02 -15.28
N LEU A 186 -1.48 15.68 -14.64
CA LEU A 186 -2.26 16.63 -13.86
C LEU A 186 -1.55 17.05 -12.57
N PHE A 187 -0.79 16.16 -11.96
CA PHE A 187 -0.15 16.35 -10.65
C PHE A 187 1.35 15.99 -10.71
N PRO A 188 2.18 16.71 -11.51
CA PRO A 188 3.57 16.34 -11.77
C PRO A 188 4.46 16.36 -10.50
N ASN A 189 4.05 17.12 -9.49
CA ASN A 189 4.78 17.24 -8.22
C ASN A 189 4.33 16.20 -7.16
N LYS A 190 3.31 15.39 -7.45
CA LYS A 190 2.82 14.36 -6.52
C LYS A 190 3.46 13.00 -6.80
N THR A 191 3.79 12.30 -5.75
CA THR A 191 4.24 10.92 -5.86
C THR A 191 3.03 10.02 -6.10
N ILE A 192 3.04 9.31 -7.23
CA ILE A 192 2.02 8.31 -7.57
C ILE A 192 2.56 6.93 -7.23
N ALA A 193 1.88 6.24 -6.35
CA ALA A 193 2.01 4.83 -6.08
C ALA A 193 0.90 4.05 -6.81
N VAL A 194 1.16 2.79 -7.14
CA VAL A 194 0.19 1.91 -7.81
C VAL A 194 0.11 0.56 -7.11
N ASP A 195 -1.10 0.00 -7.07
CA ASP A 195 -1.35 -1.31 -6.47
C ASP A 195 -2.31 -2.14 -7.33
N GLY A 196 -1.92 -3.40 -7.54
CA GLY A 196 -2.72 -4.41 -8.23
C GLY A 196 -2.11 -4.97 -9.50
N GLY A 197 -2.06 -6.30 -9.64
CA GLY A 197 -1.63 -7.00 -10.84
C GLY A 197 -0.18 -6.79 -11.28
N ILE A 198 0.68 -6.32 -10.38
CA ILE A 198 2.08 -5.99 -10.70
C ILE A 198 2.92 -7.26 -10.86
N ASN A 199 3.63 -7.33 -11.98
CA ASN A 199 4.58 -8.36 -12.35
C ASN A 199 5.74 -7.76 -13.17
N SER A 200 6.67 -8.59 -13.67
CA SER A 200 7.85 -8.12 -14.40
C SER A 200 7.55 -7.35 -15.72
N LYS A 201 6.35 -7.48 -16.27
CA LYS A 201 5.92 -6.73 -17.46
C LYS A 201 5.17 -5.45 -17.07
N THR A 202 4.20 -5.59 -16.14
CA THR A 202 3.31 -4.48 -15.76
C THR A 202 4.02 -3.42 -14.91
N ILE A 203 5.06 -3.79 -14.14
CA ILE A 203 5.89 -2.83 -13.41
C ILE A 203 6.55 -1.81 -14.36
N VAL A 204 7.00 -2.25 -15.53
CA VAL A 204 7.60 -1.38 -16.55
C VAL A 204 6.54 -0.47 -17.18
N LYS A 205 5.33 -1.00 -17.43
CA LYS A 205 4.21 -0.18 -17.92
C LYS A 205 3.87 0.93 -16.94
N ALA A 206 3.75 0.59 -15.65
CA ALA A 206 3.44 1.55 -14.61
C ALA A 206 4.55 2.62 -14.46
N GLU A 207 5.83 2.24 -14.51
CA GLU A 207 6.96 3.20 -14.46
C GLU A 207 6.90 4.17 -15.65
N LYS A 208 6.68 3.66 -16.87
CA LYS A 208 6.54 4.48 -18.08
C LYS A 208 5.34 5.43 -18.03
N ALA A 209 4.26 5.01 -17.41
CA ALA A 209 3.07 5.82 -17.21
C ALA A 209 3.26 6.95 -16.18
N GLY A 210 4.34 6.92 -15.38
CA GLY A 210 4.67 7.98 -14.42
C GLY A 210 4.64 7.57 -12.96
N ALA A 211 4.24 6.33 -12.64
CA ALA A 211 4.29 5.83 -11.26
C ALA A 211 5.73 5.81 -10.71
N LYS A 212 5.89 6.17 -9.44
CA LYS A 212 7.18 6.21 -8.73
C LYS A 212 7.34 5.08 -7.73
N ILE A 213 6.23 4.54 -7.24
CA ILE A 213 6.17 3.47 -6.25
C ILE A 213 5.20 2.41 -6.75
N THR A 214 5.52 1.15 -6.53
CA THR A 214 4.62 0.03 -6.83
C THR A 214 4.46 -0.88 -5.64
N VAL A 215 3.22 -1.28 -5.36
CA VAL A 215 2.88 -2.30 -4.37
C VAL A 215 2.82 -3.65 -5.09
N VAL A 216 3.56 -4.63 -4.60
CA VAL A 216 3.65 -5.96 -5.22
C VAL A 216 3.39 -7.03 -4.16
N GLY A 217 2.33 -7.78 -4.35
CA GLY A 217 1.97 -8.94 -3.51
C GLY A 217 2.23 -10.25 -4.25
N ALA A 218 1.19 -10.83 -4.81
CA ALA A 218 1.14 -12.21 -5.34
C ALA A 218 2.31 -12.60 -6.27
N PHE A 219 2.87 -11.68 -7.05
CA PHE A 219 4.03 -11.99 -7.89
C PHE A 219 5.27 -12.39 -7.07
N ILE A 220 5.41 -11.82 -5.86
CA ILE A 220 6.50 -12.14 -4.93
C ILE A 220 6.06 -13.30 -4.02
N THR A 221 4.95 -13.14 -3.31
CA THR A 221 4.53 -13.99 -2.20
C THR A 221 4.12 -15.41 -2.63
N ARG A 222 3.57 -15.57 -3.86
CA ARG A 222 3.18 -16.88 -4.42
C ARG A 222 4.29 -17.52 -5.26
N ASN A 223 5.47 -16.88 -5.34
CA ASN A 223 6.57 -17.44 -6.12
C ASN A 223 7.30 -18.53 -5.31
N LYS A 224 7.70 -19.61 -5.98
CA LYS A 224 8.55 -20.66 -5.34
C LYS A 224 9.86 -20.12 -4.76
N ASN A 225 10.33 -18.98 -5.25
CA ASN A 225 11.51 -18.28 -4.75
C ASN A 225 11.23 -16.76 -4.76
N PRO A 226 10.67 -16.21 -3.66
CA PRO A 226 10.30 -14.80 -3.56
C PRO A 226 11.46 -13.83 -3.79
N ILE A 227 12.67 -14.18 -3.33
CA ILE A 227 13.87 -13.35 -3.56
C ILE A 227 14.16 -13.24 -5.06
N LYS A 228 14.09 -14.35 -5.81
CA LYS A 228 14.27 -14.31 -7.29
C LYS A 228 13.19 -13.50 -7.97
N ALA A 229 11.95 -13.49 -7.44
CA ALA A 229 10.86 -12.68 -7.97
C ALA A 229 11.17 -11.18 -7.81
N VAL A 230 11.64 -10.74 -6.65
CA VAL A 230 12.07 -9.36 -6.40
C VAL A 230 13.21 -8.95 -7.34
N LEU A 231 14.25 -9.78 -7.46
CA LEU A 231 15.38 -9.51 -8.36
C LEU A 231 14.95 -9.43 -9.83
N ARG A 232 13.92 -10.21 -10.24
CA ARG A 232 13.35 -10.14 -11.59
C ARG A 232 12.64 -8.82 -11.83
N LEU A 233 11.88 -8.31 -10.85
CA LEU A 233 11.25 -6.99 -10.93
C LEU A 233 12.30 -5.88 -11.11
N GLU A 234 13.33 -5.90 -10.26
CA GLU A 234 14.42 -4.93 -10.34
C GLU A 234 15.15 -4.98 -11.70
N LYS A 235 15.45 -6.19 -12.20
CA LYS A 235 16.05 -6.37 -13.53
C LYS A 235 15.16 -5.78 -14.62
N SER A 236 13.84 -5.99 -14.56
CA SER A 236 12.89 -5.43 -15.54
C SER A 236 12.94 -3.91 -15.57
N LEU A 237 13.03 -3.24 -14.42
CA LEU A 237 13.16 -1.79 -14.31
C LEU A 237 14.50 -1.25 -14.84
N ARG A 238 15.58 -2.02 -14.72
CA ARG A 238 16.92 -1.61 -15.20
C ARG A 238 17.08 -1.76 -16.71
N CYS A 239 16.57 -2.83 -17.29
CA CYS A 239 16.74 -3.13 -18.73
C CYS A 239 16.05 -2.10 -19.66
N PHE A 240 15.18 -1.23 -19.13
CA PHE A 240 14.48 -0.20 -19.89
C PHE A 240 15.12 1.20 -19.79
N LYS A 241 16.24 1.33 -19.10
CA LYS A 241 16.99 2.61 -19.00
C LYS A 241 18.15 2.72 -19.99
N ILE A 242 18.31 1.72 -20.86
CA ILE A 242 19.25 1.68 -21.97
C ILE A 242 18.48 1.94 -23.25
#